data_60e84f99af060aefb76029f0d12da9ce
#
_entry.id   60e84f99af060aefb76029f0d12da9ce
#
_cell.length_a   1.000
_cell.length_b   1.000
_cell.length_c   1.000
_cell.angle_alpha   90.00
_cell.angle_beta   90.00
_cell.angle_gamma   90.00
#
_symmetry.space_group_name_H-M   'P 1'
#
loop_
_entity.id
_entity.type
_entity.pdbx_description
1 polymer ?
#
loop_
_entity_poly.entity_id
_entity_poly.type
_entity_poly.pdbx_seq_one_letter_code
_entity_poly.pdbx_strand_id
1 'polypeptide(L)' 'STEQENVGQKMDVYQSLKSLKEVERTCITLFYMEDVSIDKIAGITGIPAGTVKSHLSRGKEKLATYLKRNGYDGNR' A
#
# COMPACT_ATOMS: atom_id res chain seq x y z
N SER A 1 17.74 16.54 -9.90
CA SER A 1 17.15 16.13 -11.17
C SER A 1 15.86 15.37 -10.96
N THR A 2 15.12 15.21 -12.03
CA THR A 2 13.85 14.50 -11.98
C THR A 2 14.02 13.07 -11.48
N GLU A 3 15.08 12.42 -11.90
CA GLU A 3 15.35 11.06 -11.48
C GLU A 3 15.58 10.96 -9.98
N GLN A 4 16.29 11.90 -9.41
CA GLN A 4 16.52 11.91 -7.96
C GLN A 4 15.22 12.15 -7.20
N GLU A 5 14.39 13.04 -7.70
CA GLU A 5 13.10 13.29 -7.08
C GLU A 5 12.23 12.04 -7.11
N ASN A 6 12.21 11.35 -8.23
CA ASN A 6 11.44 10.12 -8.35
C ASN A 6 11.97 9.03 -7.42
N VAL A 7 13.29 8.93 -7.31
CA VAL A 7 13.91 7.96 -6.41
C VAL A 7 13.54 8.27 -4.97
N GLY A 8 13.56 9.54 -4.57
CA GLY A 8 13.18 9.94 -3.23
C GLY A 8 11.74 9.58 -2.93
N GLN A 9 10.82 9.86 -3.86
CA GLN A 9 9.42 9.53 -3.69
C GLN A 9 9.21 8.03 -3.59
N LYS A 10 9.90 7.25 -4.42
CA LYS A 10 9.82 5.80 -4.37
C LYS A 10 10.32 5.26 -3.05
N MET A 11 11.40 5.82 -2.53
CA MET A 11 11.93 5.41 -1.25
C MET A 11 10.90 5.62 -0.13
N ASP A 12 10.21 6.76 -0.16
CA ASP A 12 9.20 7.04 0.85
C ASP A 12 8.01 6.08 0.74
N VAL A 13 7.59 5.75 -0.47
CA VAL A 13 6.52 4.77 -0.68
C VAL A 13 6.95 3.41 -0.16
N TYR A 14 8.15 2.97 -0.49
CA TYR A 14 8.66 1.69 0.01
C TYR A 14 8.76 1.68 1.52
N GLN A 15 9.22 2.78 2.12
CA GLN A 15 9.29 2.86 3.57
C GLN A 15 7.90 2.76 4.20
N SER A 16 6.91 3.44 3.60
CA SER A 16 5.55 3.38 4.10
C SER A 16 4.98 1.96 3.99
N LEU A 17 5.28 1.27 2.89
CA LEU A 17 4.83 -0.11 2.72
C LEU A 17 5.46 -1.03 3.76
N LYS A 18 6.70 -0.77 4.15
CA LYS A 18 7.36 -1.57 5.19
C LYS A 18 6.71 -1.42 6.55
N SER A 19 5.98 -0.34 6.77
CA SER A 19 5.28 -0.14 8.05
C SER A 19 4.05 -1.04 8.18
N LEU A 20 3.62 -1.66 7.10
CA LEU A 20 2.46 -2.52 7.09
C LEU A 20 2.82 -3.95 7.52
N LYS A 21 1.82 -4.67 8.00
CA LYS A 21 1.96 -6.11 8.19
C LYS A 21 2.15 -6.74 6.81
N GLU A 22 2.83 -7.87 6.77
CA GLU A 22 3.14 -8.54 5.50
C GLU A 22 1.88 -8.80 4.67
N VAL A 23 0.81 -9.28 5.30
CA VAL A 23 -0.42 -9.58 4.58
C VAL A 23 -1.07 -8.30 4.04
N GLU A 24 -1.03 -7.21 4.80
CA GLU A 24 -1.57 -5.93 4.35
C GLU A 24 -0.78 -5.41 3.15
N ARG A 25 0.54 -5.48 3.25
CA ARG A 25 1.42 -5.05 2.17
C ARG A 25 1.17 -5.87 0.89
N THR A 26 1.03 -7.17 1.05
CA THR A 26 0.75 -8.05 -0.10
C THR A 26 -0.55 -7.65 -0.79
N CYS A 27 -1.62 -7.46 -0.01
CA CYS A 27 -2.90 -7.08 -0.58
C CYS A 27 -2.84 -5.71 -1.26
N ILE A 28 -2.22 -4.73 -0.59
CA ILE A 28 -2.08 -3.38 -1.14
C ILE A 28 -1.29 -3.41 -2.45
N THR A 29 -0.17 -4.13 -2.47
CA THR A 29 0.67 -4.20 -3.65
C THR A 29 -0.08 -4.84 -4.81
N LEU A 30 -0.74 -5.95 -4.58
CA LEU A 30 -1.47 -6.64 -5.64
C LEU A 30 -2.63 -5.80 -6.18
N PHE A 31 -3.36 -5.15 -5.28
CA PHE A 31 -4.54 -4.40 -5.69
C PHE A 31 -4.19 -3.08 -6.39
N TYR A 32 -3.32 -2.28 -5.77
CA TYR A 32 -3.04 -0.93 -6.26
C TYR A 32 -1.89 -0.86 -7.25
N MET A 33 -0.89 -1.70 -7.11
CA MET A 33 0.28 -1.64 -8.00
C MET A 33 0.20 -2.62 -9.15
N GLU A 34 -0.37 -3.79 -8.90
CA GLU A 34 -0.48 -4.83 -9.93
C GLU A 34 -1.86 -4.91 -10.55
N ASP A 35 -2.78 -4.09 -10.09
CA ASP A 35 -4.12 -4.00 -10.65
C ASP A 35 -4.89 -5.33 -10.61
N VAL A 36 -4.70 -6.09 -9.55
CA VAL A 36 -5.35 -7.39 -9.36
C VAL A 36 -6.65 -7.20 -8.58
N SER A 37 -7.73 -7.83 -9.04
CA SER A 37 -9.03 -7.70 -8.38
C SER A 37 -9.03 -8.38 -7.01
N ILE A 38 -9.95 -7.95 -6.15
CA ILE A 38 -10.08 -8.53 -4.80
C ILE A 38 -10.34 -10.03 -4.87
N ASP A 39 -11.22 -10.46 -5.78
CA ASP A 39 -11.52 -11.88 -5.92
C ASP A 39 -10.29 -12.68 -6.34
N LYS A 40 -9.49 -12.11 -7.22
CA LYS A 40 -8.27 -12.77 -7.67
C LYS A 40 -7.23 -12.82 -6.56
N ILE A 41 -7.13 -11.74 -5.79
CA ILE A 41 -6.23 -11.73 -4.62
C ILE A 41 -6.64 -12.83 -3.64
N ALA A 42 -7.94 -12.95 -3.39
CA ALA A 42 -8.45 -14.02 -2.53
C ALA A 42 -8.05 -15.40 -3.05
N GLY A 43 -8.16 -15.60 -4.36
CA GLY A 43 -7.76 -16.86 -4.97
C GLY A 43 -6.27 -17.14 -4.88
N ILE A 44 -5.45 -16.13 -5.10
CA ILE A 44 -3.99 -16.26 -5.05
C ILE A 44 -3.50 -16.54 -3.63
N THR A 45 -4.05 -15.79 -2.66
CA THR A 45 -3.55 -15.83 -1.28
C THR A 45 -4.24 -16.85 -0.40
N GLY A 46 -5.41 -17.32 -0.80
CA GLY A 46 -6.23 -18.17 0.06
C GLY A 46 -6.99 -17.39 1.14
N ILE A 47 -6.90 -16.07 1.12
CA ILE A 47 -7.59 -15.23 2.10
C ILE A 47 -9.00 -14.93 1.58
N PRO A 48 -10.04 -15.05 2.43
CA PRO A 48 -11.42 -14.72 1.99
C PRO A 48 -11.51 -13.28 1.49
N ALA A 49 -12.33 -13.04 0.48
CA ALA A 49 -12.46 -11.73 -0.14
C ALA A 49 -12.79 -10.62 0.86
N GLY A 50 -13.69 -10.90 1.82
CA GLY A 50 -14.02 -9.94 2.86
C GLY A 50 -12.83 -9.56 3.71
N THR A 51 -11.97 -10.53 3.98
CA THR A 51 -10.74 -10.30 4.75
C THR A 51 -9.73 -9.52 3.93
N VAL A 52 -9.64 -9.78 2.62
CA VAL A 52 -8.80 -8.98 1.73
C VAL A 52 -9.23 -7.51 1.80
N LYS A 53 -10.54 -7.24 1.74
CA LYS A 53 -11.05 -5.87 1.85
C LYS A 53 -10.62 -5.21 3.16
N SER A 54 -10.68 -5.96 4.26
CA SER A 54 -10.26 -5.44 5.57
C SER A 54 -8.77 -5.11 5.58
N HIS A 55 -7.95 -5.97 5.00
CA HIS A 55 -6.51 -5.70 4.91
C HIS A 55 -6.22 -4.48 4.05
N LEU A 56 -6.95 -4.32 2.95
CA LEU A 56 -6.79 -3.14 2.11
C LEU A 56 -7.15 -1.87 2.87
N SER A 57 -8.27 -1.90 3.59
CA SER A 57 -8.72 -0.75 4.37
C SER A 57 -7.72 -0.36 5.43
N ARG A 58 -7.25 -1.32 6.21
CA ARG A 58 -6.26 -1.05 7.26
C ARG A 58 -4.94 -0.59 6.69
N GLY A 59 -4.52 -1.22 5.59
CA GLY A 59 -3.28 -0.83 4.94
C GLY A 59 -3.33 0.61 4.46
N LYS A 60 -4.44 1.01 3.84
CA LYS A 60 -4.62 2.38 3.38
C LYS A 60 -4.54 3.37 4.53
N GLU A 61 -5.19 3.06 5.65
CA GLU A 61 -5.15 3.94 6.82
C GLU A 61 -3.74 4.10 7.35
N LYS A 62 -3.00 3.00 7.44
CA LYS A 62 -1.63 3.04 7.92
C LYS A 62 -0.73 3.84 6.99
N LEU A 63 -0.91 3.66 5.68
CA LEU A 63 -0.14 4.42 4.70
C LEU A 63 -0.44 5.91 4.80
N ALA A 64 -1.71 6.27 4.91
CA ALA A 64 -2.09 7.67 5.05
C ALA A 64 -1.48 8.29 6.31
N THR A 65 -1.52 7.56 7.42
CA THR A 65 -0.93 8.03 8.67
C THR A 65 0.58 8.21 8.55
N TYR A 66 1.24 7.22 7.95
CA TYR A 66 2.69 7.28 7.76
C TYR A 66 3.07 8.48 6.91
N LEU A 67 2.37 8.66 5.79
CA LEU A 67 2.70 9.75 4.87
C LEU A 67 2.47 11.12 5.51
N LYS A 68 1.40 11.26 6.27
CA LYS A 68 1.14 12.52 6.99
C LYS A 68 2.24 12.84 7.99
N ARG A 69 2.67 11.84 8.76
CA ARG A 69 3.72 12.02 9.75
C ARG A 69 5.05 12.43 9.12
N ASN A 70 5.24 12.05 7.87
CA ASN A 70 6.48 12.34 7.16
C ASN A 70 6.34 13.51 6.19
N GLY A 71 5.33 14.34 6.38
CA GLY A 71 5.17 15.57 5.63
C GLY A 71 4.46 15.44 4.30
N TYR A 72 3.88 14.30 4.01
CA TYR A 72 3.15 14.08 2.78
C TYR A 72 1.66 14.24 3.04
N ASP A 73 1.14 15.44 2.90
CA ASP A 73 -0.30 15.59 2.92
C ASP A 73 -0.77 15.92 1.51
N GLY A 74 -1.99 15.61 1.23
CA GLY A 74 -2.50 15.73 -0.13
C GLY A 74 -2.70 17.17 -0.60
N ASN A 75 -2.41 18.13 0.23
CA ASN A 75 -2.66 19.55 -0.09
C ASN A 75 -1.41 20.29 -0.53
N ARG A 76 -0.37 19.62 -0.70
CA ARG A 76 0.90 20.24 -1.06
C ARG A 76 1.15 20.38 -2.52
#